data_ed697955d4f10fcfba3add3f254f72f3
#
_entry.id   ed697955d4f10fcfba3add3f254f72f3
#
_cell.length_a   1.000
_cell.length_b   1.000
_cell.length_c   1.000
_cell.angle_alpha   90.00
_cell.angle_beta   90.00
_cell.angle_gamma   90.00
#
_symmetry.space_group_name_H-M   'P 1'
#
loop_
_entity.id
_entity.type
_entity.pdbx_description
1 polymer ?
#
loop_
_entity_poly.entity_id
_entity_poly.type
_entity_poly.pdbx_seq_one_letter_code
_entity_poly.pdbx_strand_id
1 'polypeptide(L)'
;MDSLHRKPTTNNGLVHNITPENAGWRYVGFDLYRLSSGQSANGATGDREVIIVVVEGKAHIKSSENDWGVLGDRMSVFEKTPPHCLYLPNDHEWEVEASTECTVAVCSAPGKRNYEPCLVGPDKINLTKRGQGVNTVSYTHLTLPTTIEV
;
A
#
# COMPACT_ATOMS: atom_id res chain seq x y z
N MET A 1 27.38 7.31 -7.12
CA MET A 1 26.12 8.09 -7.08
C MET A 1 24.98 7.09 -7.33
N ASP A 2 24.24 6.76 -6.29
CA ASP A 2 23.14 5.83 -6.42
C ASP A 2 22.08 6.45 -7.32
N SER A 3 21.69 5.69 -8.35
CA SER A 3 20.67 6.14 -9.31
C SER A 3 19.32 6.29 -8.57
N LEU A 4 18.70 7.46 -8.69
CA LEU A 4 17.34 7.69 -8.21
C LEU A 4 16.30 6.85 -8.98
N HIS A 5 16.69 6.31 -10.13
CA HIS A 5 15.85 5.45 -10.95
C HIS A 5 16.11 3.98 -10.63
N ARG A 6 15.13 3.31 -10.06
CA ARG A 6 15.13 1.87 -9.80
C ARG A 6 14.30 1.15 -10.86
N LYS A 7 14.94 0.25 -11.58
CA LYS A 7 14.23 -0.61 -12.55
C LYS A 7 13.53 -1.77 -11.83
N PRO A 8 12.41 -2.26 -12.36
CA PRO A 8 11.78 -3.47 -11.84
C PRO A 8 12.77 -4.65 -11.88
N THR A 9 12.76 -5.47 -10.83
CA THR A 9 13.57 -6.69 -10.77
C THR A 9 12.94 -7.85 -11.52
N THR A 10 11.61 -7.83 -11.63
CA THR A 10 10.78 -8.82 -12.35
C THR A 10 9.49 -8.16 -12.83
N ASN A 11 8.75 -8.83 -13.70
CA ASN A 11 7.45 -8.37 -14.19
C ASN A 11 6.26 -8.93 -13.40
N ASN A 12 6.51 -9.94 -12.55
CA ASN A 12 5.47 -10.61 -11.76
C ASN A 12 6.04 -10.98 -10.38
N GLY A 13 5.20 -11.02 -9.36
CA GLY A 13 5.60 -11.20 -7.98
C GLY A 13 6.12 -9.89 -7.37
N LEU A 14 7.18 -9.96 -6.60
CA LEU A 14 7.82 -8.79 -5.97
C LEU A 14 8.63 -8.00 -7.01
N VAL A 15 8.02 -6.96 -7.55
CA VAL A 15 8.58 -6.14 -8.65
C VAL A 15 9.61 -5.13 -8.14
N HIS A 16 9.31 -4.51 -7.00
CA HIS A 16 10.22 -3.61 -6.30
C HIS A 16 10.30 -4.00 -4.83
N ASN A 17 11.53 -4.07 -4.31
CA ASN A 17 11.81 -4.18 -2.89
C ASN A 17 12.80 -3.07 -2.53
N ILE A 18 12.30 -2.01 -1.93
CA ILE A 18 13.08 -0.85 -1.53
C ILE A 18 13.07 -0.78 -0.01
N THR A 19 14.25 -0.96 0.57
CA THR A 19 14.46 -0.88 2.02
C THR A 19 15.28 0.35 2.38
N PRO A 20 15.24 0.80 3.64
CA PRO A 20 16.14 1.87 4.08
C PRO A 20 17.59 1.60 3.71
N GLU A 21 18.06 0.38 3.89
CA GLU A 21 19.46 -0.02 3.65
C GLU A 21 19.83 0.06 2.16
N ASN A 22 18.99 -0.52 1.28
CA ASN A 22 19.33 -0.57 -0.16
C ASN A 22 19.07 0.74 -0.89
N ALA A 23 18.29 1.66 -0.31
CA ALA A 23 18.01 2.99 -0.86
C ALA A 23 18.83 4.10 -0.21
N GLY A 24 19.56 3.81 0.88
CA GLY A 24 20.20 4.83 1.69
C GLY A 24 19.20 5.76 2.40
N TRP A 25 18.00 5.27 2.65
CA TRP A 25 16.94 5.99 3.36
C TRP A 25 17.03 5.73 4.86
N ARG A 26 16.37 6.58 5.64
CA ARG A 26 16.42 6.44 7.08
C ARG A 26 15.23 5.65 7.64
N TYR A 27 14.05 5.82 7.08
CA TYR A 27 12.81 5.33 7.68
C TYR A 27 11.95 4.48 6.76
N VAL A 28 11.75 4.88 5.52
CA VAL A 28 10.71 4.34 4.65
C VAL A 28 11.17 3.10 3.92
N GLY A 29 10.29 2.10 3.85
CA GLY A 29 10.40 0.94 2.95
C GLY A 29 9.22 0.93 1.99
N PHE A 30 9.42 0.34 0.81
CA PHE A 30 8.41 0.24 -0.23
C PHE A 30 8.57 -1.05 -1.01
N ASP A 31 7.53 -1.88 -0.99
CA ASP A 31 7.42 -3.07 -1.82
C ASP A 31 6.28 -2.91 -2.82
N LEU A 32 6.49 -3.35 -4.05
CA LEU A 32 5.46 -3.41 -5.07
C LEU A 32 5.33 -4.82 -5.58
N TYR A 33 4.12 -5.36 -5.50
CA TYR A 33 3.76 -6.67 -6.01
C TYR A 33 2.86 -6.53 -7.23
N ARG A 34 3.15 -7.29 -8.28
CA ARG A 34 2.24 -7.60 -9.38
C ARG A 34 1.89 -9.06 -9.29
N LEU A 35 0.63 -9.35 -9.07
CA LEU A 35 0.15 -10.71 -8.81
C LEU A 35 -0.86 -11.10 -9.89
N SER A 36 -0.66 -12.25 -10.50
CA SER A 36 -1.67 -12.90 -11.33
C SER A 36 -2.75 -13.49 -10.44
N SER A 37 -3.95 -13.66 -10.97
CA SER A 37 -5.07 -14.28 -10.23
C SER A 37 -4.65 -15.61 -9.58
N GLY A 38 -4.93 -15.77 -8.30
CA GLY A 38 -4.56 -16.92 -7.48
C GLY A 38 -3.13 -16.89 -6.92
N GLN A 39 -2.30 -15.92 -7.27
CA GLN A 39 -1.01 -15.74 -6.61
C GLN A 39 -1.15 -15.02 -5.27
N SER A 40 -0.27 -15.35 -4.34
CA SER A 40 -0.23 -14.72 -3.02
C SER A 40 1.12 -14.05 -2.75
N ALA A 41 1.06 -13.01 -1.92
CA ALA A 41 2.20 -12.40 -1.25
C ALA A 41 1.91 -12.35 0.24
N ASN A 42 2.93 -12.47 1.06
CA ASN A 42 2.80 -12.42 2.52
C ASN A 42 4.01 -11.74 3.15
N GLY A 43 3.85 -11.33 4.38
CA GLY A 43 4.92 -10.74 5.15
C GLY A 43 4.52 -10.49 6.60
N ALA A 44 5.46 -9.95 7.35
CA ALA A 44 5.27 -9.53 8.73
C ALA A 44 5.70 -8.09 8.92
N THR A 45 5.00 -7.35 9.76
CA THR A 45 5.34 -5.96 10.05
C THR A 45 6.54 -5.84 10.99
N GLY A 46 6.72 -6.80 11.92
CA GLY A 46 7.80 -6.77 12.90
C GLY A 46 7.77 -5.50 13.75
N ASP A 47 8.87 -4.76 13.79
CA ASP A 47 9.02 -3.48 14.48
C ASP A 47 8.57 -2.26 13.66
N ARG A 48 7.92 -2.51 12.53
CA ARG A 48 7.44 -1.47 11.60
C ARG A 48 5.91 -1.47 11.57
N GLU A 49 5.36 -0.38 11.12
CA GLU A 49 3.97 -0.29 10.68
C GLU A 49 3.91 -0.30 9.16
N VAL A 50 2.83 -0.79 8.59
CA VAL A 50 2.65 -0.86 7.14
C VAL A 50 1.30 -0.33 6.70
N ILE A 51 1.28 0.16 5.46
CA ILE A 51 0.06 0.42 4.71
C ILE A 51 0.09 -0.43 3.47
N ILE A 52 -0.89 -1.30 3.34
CA ILE A 52 -1.12 -2.09 2.14
C ILE A 52 -2.12 -1.34 1.26
N VAL A 53 -1.73 -1.00 0.04
CA VAL A 53 -2.56 -0.28 -0.92
C VAL A 53 -2.88 -1.20 -2.07
N VAL A 54 -4.17 -1.47 -2.31
CA VAL A 54 -4.63 -2.14 -3.53
C VAL A 54 -4.65 -1.12 -4.66
N VAL A 55 -3.54 -1.03 -5.38
CA VAL A 55 -3.33 0.01 -6.41
C VAL A 55 -4.30 -0.17 -7.57
N GLU A 56 -4.45 -1.41 -8.04
CA GLU A 56 -5.43 -1.82 -9.06
C GLU A 56 -5.73 -3.31 -8.95
N GLY A 57 -6.89 -3.71 -9.43
CA GLY A 57 -7.38 -5.09 -9.32
C GLY A 57 -8.05 -5.38 -7.98
N LYS A 58 -8.27 -6.65 -7.70
CA LYS A 58 -8.94 -7.16 -6.49
C LYS A 58 -8.07 -8.20 -5.80
N ALA A 59 -7.97 -8.10 -4.49
CA ALA A 59 -7.23 -9.05 -3.66
C ALA A 59 -7.96 -9.36 -2.36
N HIS A 60 -7.92 -10.61 -1.95
CA HIS A 60 -8.35 -11.04 -0.62
C HIS A 60 -7.19 -10.78 0.35
N ILE A 61 -7.44 -10.03 1.40
CA ILE A 61 -6.41 -9.65 2.38
C ILE A 61 -6.78 -10.18 3.76
N LYS A 62 -5.80 -10.80 4.40
CA LYS A 62 -5.85 -11.25 5.80
C LYS A 62 -4.70 -10.66 6.58
N SER A 63 -4.91 -10.45 7.85
CA SER A 63 -3.85 -10.05 8.78
C SER A 63 -4.08 -10.66 10.15
N SER A 64 -3.07 -11.36 10.71
CA SER A 64 -3.13 -12.02 12.01
C SER A 64 -4.50 -12.65 12.31
N GLU A 65 -5.34 -11.98 13.10
CA GLU A 65 -6.67 -12.47 13.50
C GLU A 65 -7.82 -11.95 12.64
N ASN A 66 -7.54 -11.09 11.63
CA ASN A 66 -8.58 -10.42 10.84
C ASN A 66 -8.60 -10.92 9.39
N ASP A 67 -9.78 -11.23 8.90
CA ASP A 67 -10.08 -11.42 7.48
C ASP A 67 -10.80 -10.17 6.96
N TRP A 68 -10.14 -9.42 6.08
CA TRP A 68 -10.66 -8.17 5.52
C TRP A 68 -11.51 -8.38 4.27
N GLY A 69 -11.59 -9.63 3.79
CA GLY A 69 -12.30 -9.97 2.58
C GLY A 69 -11.62 -9.52 1.29
N VAL A 70 -12.37 -9.50 0.22
CA VAL A 70 -11.87 -9.07 -1.10
C VAL A 70 -11.96 -7.55 -1.20
N LEU A 71 -10.82 -6.90 -1.38
CA LEU A 71 -10.68 -5.44 -1.49
C LEU A 71 -10.26 -5.05 -2.90
N GLY A 72 -10.66 -3.87 -3.32
CA GLY A 72 -10.34 -3.27 -4.61
C GLY A 72 -11.60 -2.93 -5.41
N ASP A 73 -11.81 -1.64 -5.68
CA ASP A 73 -12.97 -1.13 -6.41
C ASP A 73 -12.60 -0.58 -7.79
N ARG A 74 -11.30 -0.55 -8.12
CA ARG A 74 -10.83 -0.09 -9.43
C ARG A 74 -9.93 -1.13 -10.08
N MET A 75 -10.08 -1.30 -11.37
CA MET A 75 -9.26 -2.21 -12.18
C MET A 75 -8.08 -1.50 -12.83
N SER A 76 -8.08 -0.17 -12.83
CA SER A 76 -7.02 0.67 -13.38
C SER A 76 -6.83 1.93 -12.55
N VAL A 77 -5.59 2.39 -12.43
CA VAL A 77 -5.24 3.66 -11.76
C VAL A 77 -5.84 4.89 -12.46
N PHE A 78 -6.27 4.77 -13.70
CA PHE A 78 -6.94 5.84 -14.46
C PHE A 78 -8.44 5.97 -14.15
N GLU A 79 -9.01 5.00 -13.44
CA GLU A 79 -10.36 5.14 -12.90
C GLU A 79 -10.36 6.16 -11.75
N LYS A 80 -11.41 6.99 -11.68
CA LYS A 80 -11.52 8.06 -10.66
C LYS A 80 -11.99 7.55 -9.29
N THR A 81 -11.73 6.30 -8.98
CA THR A 81 -12.07 5.67 -7.70
C THR A 81 -10.82 5.60 -6.84
N PRO A 82 -10.84 6.08 -5.60
CA PRO A 82 -9.72 5.92 -4.68
C PRO A 82 -9.43 4.44 -4.38
N PRO A 83 -8.19 4.10 -4.03
CA PRO A 83 -7.83 2.73 -3.66
C PRO A 83 -8.35 2.34 -2.28
N HIS A 84 -8.43 1.04 -1.99
CA HIS A 84 -8.48 0.53 -0.62
C HIS A 84 -7.08 0.57 0.00
N CYS A 85 -7.00 1.02 1.24
CA CYS A 85 -5.78 1.04 2.03
C CYS A 85 -6.02 0.33 3.36
N LEU A 86 -5.11 -0.57 3.74
CA LEU A 86 -5.14 -1.27 5.01
C LEU A 86 -3.92 -0.89 5.84
N TYR A 87 -4.14 -0.28 6.99
CA TYR A 87 -3.10 0.00 7.98
C TYR A 87 -2.94 -1.19 8.92
N LEU A 88 -1.70 -1.61 9.14
CA LEU A 88 -1.33 -2.63 10.13
C LEU A 88 -0.21 -2.10 11.03
N PRO A 89 -0.38 -2.15 12.35
CA PRO A 89 0.68 -1.78 13.29
C PRO A 89 1.77 -2.85 13.38
N ASN A 90 2.71 -2.68 14.29
CA ASN A 90 3.75 -3.65 14.60
C ASN A 90 3.21 -5.03 14.97
N ASP A 91 4.02 -6.05 14.76
CA ASP A 91 3.78 -7.45 15.18
C ASP A 91 2.52 -8.08 14.57
N HIS A 92 2.22 -7.73 13.32
CA HIS A 92 1.16 -8.34 12.52
C HIS A 92 1.75 -9.12 11.36
N GLU A 93 1.15 -10.24 11.05
CA GLU A 93 1.35 -10.96 9.79
C GLU A 93 0.29 -10.54 8.80
N TRP A 94 0.60 -10.57 7.51
CA TRP A 94 -0.35 -10.28 6.47
C TRP A 94 -0.18 -11.22 5.28
N GLU A 95 -1.27 -11.48 4.62
CA GLU A 95 -1.35 -12.23 3.38
C GLU A 95 -2.29 -11.51 2.41
N VAL A 96 -1.87 -11.43 1.16
CA VAL A 96 -2.64 -10.88 0.04
C VAL A 96 -2.73 -11.94 -1.03
N GLU A 97 -3.93 -12.41 -1.34
CA GLU A 97 -4.21 -13.35 -2.44
C GLU A 97 -4.94 -12.61 -3.56
N ALA A 98 -4.38 -12.63 -4.75
CA ALA A 98 -4.95 -11.95 -5.91
C ALA A 98 -6.22 -12.65 -6.40
N SER A 99 -7.36 -11.99 -6.30
CA SER A 99 -8.65 -12.48 -6.85
C SER A 99 -8.75 -12.21 -8.35
N THR A 100 -8.09 -11.16 -8.82
CA THR A 100 -7.87 -10.83 -10.24
C THR A 100 -6.38 -10.56 -10.44
N GLU A 101 -5.93 -10.29 -11.65
CA GLU A 101 -4.65 -9.59 -11.79
C GLU A 101 -4.69 -8.31 -10.93
N CYS A 102 -3.71 -8.12 -10.07
CA CYS A 102 -3.67 -6.96 -9.20
C CYS A 102 -2.26 -6.45 -8.95
N THR A 103 -2.19 -5.17 -8.64
CA THR A 103 -0.97 -4.49 -8.19
C THR A 103 -1.20 -4.02 -6.76
N VAL A 104 -0.30 -4.42 -5.86
CA VAL A 104 -0.37 -4.09 -4.43
C VAL A 104 0.94 -3.44 -4.01
N ALA A 105 0.83 -2.28 -3.36
CA ALA A 105 1.97 -1.61 -2.74
C ALA A 105 1.93 -1.82 -1.22
N VAL A 106 3.10 -2.11 -0.63
CA VAL A 106 3.28 -2.20 0.82
C VAL A 106 4.31 -1.15 1.24
N CYS A 107 3.82 -0.09 1.86
CA CYS A 107 4.64 0.99 2.37
C CYS A 107 4.90 0.77 3.85
N SER A 108 6.13 0.91 4.31
CA SER A 108 6.47 0.67 5.70
C SER A 108 7.31 1.78 6.31
N ALA A 109 7.17 1.96 7.62
CA ALA A 109 7.95 2.88 8.43
C ALA A 109 8.11 2.31 9.84
N PRO A 110 9.10 2.77 10.65
CA PRO A 110 9.18 2.41 12.06
C PRO A 110 7.88 2.72 12.79
N GLY A 111 7.33 1.75 13.54
CA GLY A 111 6.07 1.88 14.25
C GLY A 111 6.23 1.83 15.76
N LYS A 112 5.21 2.27 16.51
CA LYS A 112 5.20 2.29 17.98
C LYS A 112 4.15 1.38 18.63
N ARG A 113 3.43 0.57 17.85
CA ARG A 113 2.44 -0.40 18.34
C ARG A 113 1.27 0.21 19.15
N ASN A 114 0.86 1.44 18.83
CA ASN A 114 -0.15 2.13 19.63
C ASN A 114 -1.55 2.14 18.98
N TYR A 115 -1.71 1.52 17.82
CA TYR A 115 -2.94 1.61 17.03
C TYR A 115 -3.44 0.24 16.61
N GLU A 116 -4.75 0.16 16.37
CA GLU A 116 -5.40 -1.03 15.85
C GLU A 116 -5.33 -1.07 14.30
N PRO A 117 -5.36 -2.26 13.71
CA PRO A 117 -5.53 -2.40 12.27
C PRO A 117 -6.74 -1.62 11.77
N CYS A 118 -6.61 -0.92 10.66
CA CYS A 118 -7.67 -0.06 10.14
C CYS A 118 -7.78 -0.16 8.62
N LEU A 119 -8.98 -0.51 8.15
CA LEU A 119 -9.31 -0.46 6.72
C LEU A 119 -9.87 0.91 6.36
N VAL A 120 -9.27 1.53 5.35
CA VAL A 120 -9.74 2.79 4.76
C VAL A 120 -10.18 2.51 3.33
N GLY A 121 -11.49 2.44 3.13
CA GLY A 121 -12.10 2.27 1.81
C GLY A 121 -12.23 3.58 1.05
N PRO A 122 -12.60 3.52 -0.24
CA PRO A 122 -12.78 4.69 -1.11
C PRO A 122 -13.74 5.74 -0.56
N ASP A 123 -14.75 5.33 0.20
CA ASP A 123 -15.75 6.19 0.83
C ASP A 123 -15.18 7.09 1.94
N LYS A 124 -14.03 6.72 2.51
CA LYS A 124 -13.33 7.46 3.57
C LYS A 124 -12.17 8.31 3.06
N ILE A 125 -11.91 8.27 1.76
CA ILE A 125 -10.82 9.02 1.13
C ILE A 125 -11.38 10.25 0.43
N ASN A 126 -10.95 11.44 0.88
CA ASN A 126 -11.36 12.69 0.29
C ASN A 126 -10.60 12.97 -1.00
N LEU A 127 -11.33 13.25 -2.07
CA LEU A 127 -10.76 13.70 -3.34
C LEU A 127 -10.75 15.24 -3.36
N THR A 128 -9.58 15.83 -3.42
CA THR A 128 -9.41 17.28 -3.52
C THR A 128 -8.89 17.67 -4.89
N LYS A 129 -9.54 18.67 -5.50
CA LYS A 129 -9.08 19.28 -6.76
C LYS A 129 -8.48 20.64 -6.45
N ARG A 130 -7.30 20.92 -6.98
CA ARG A 130 -6.63 22.23 -6.89
C ARG A 130 -6.15 22.67 -8.26
N GLY A 131 -6.10 23.99 -8.46
CA GLY A 131 -5.74 24.59 -9.74
C GLY A 131 -6.93 24.76 -10.68
N GLN A 132 -6.68 25.34 -11.85
CA GLN A 132 -7.68 25.60 -12.90
C GLN A 132 -7.11 25.27 -14.28
N GLY A 133 -7.97 24.80 -15.19
CA GLY A 133 -7.58 24.49 -16.56
C GLY A 133 -6.48 23.44 -16.63
N VAL A 134 -5.42 23.72 -17.38
CA VAL A 134 -4.30 22.80 -17.59
C VAL A 134 -3.48 22.51 -16.33
N ASN A 135 -3.60 23.34 -15.30
CA ASN A 135 -2.92 23.19 -14.02
C ASN A 135 -3.81 22.53 -12.94
N THR A 136 -4.91 21.93 -13.35
CA THR A 136 -5.79 21.22 -12.40
C THR A 136 -5.13 19.92 -11.94
N VAL A 137 -4.97 19.77 -10.63
CA VAL A 137 -4.46 18.57 -9.99
C VAL A 137 -5.54 17.99 -9.07
N SER A 138 -5.77 16.70 -9.19
CA SER A 138 -6.62 15.96 -8.25
C SER A 138 -5.74 15.05 -7.39
N TYR A 139 -5.94 15.08 -6.08
CA TYR A 139 -5.25 14.18 -5.19
C TYR A 139 -6.17 13.67 -4.08
N THR A 140 -5.87 12.50 -3.57
CA THR A 140 -6.60 11.87 -2.47
C THR A 140 -5.94 12.23 -1.15
N HIS A 141 -6.76 12.46 -0.11
CA HIS A 141 -6.31 12.65 1.26
C HIS A 141 -6.67 11.43 2.08
N LEU A 142 -5.65 10.83 2.69
CA LEU A 142 -5.77 9.73 3.62
C LEU A 142 -5.27 10.19 4.99
N THR A 143 -6.12 10.11 6.01
CA THR A 143 -5.70 10.31 7.39
C THR A 143 -5.54 8.95 8.05
N LEU A 144 -4.32 8.64 8.44
CA LEU A 144 -3.99 7.43 9.17
C LEU A 144 -3.97 7.69 10.67
N PRO A 145 -4.22 6.67 11.49
CA PRO A 145 -4.11 6.78 12.94
C PRO A 145 -2.65 6.78 13.41
N THR A 146 -1.80 7.56 12.75
CA THR A 146 -0.37 7.65 13.09
C THR A 146 -0.12 8.91 13.90
N THR A 147 0.65 8.83 14.97
CA THR A 147 1.19 10.00 15.66
C THR A 147 2.47 10.43 14.98
N ILE A 148 2.38 11.32 14.01
CA ILE A 148 3.51 12.19 13.71
C ILE A 148 3.35 13.39 14.63
N GLU A 149 4.00 13.37 15.78
CA GLU A 149 4.28 14.60 16.49
C GLU A 149 5.33 15.34 15.66
N VAL A 150 4.93 16.46 15.14
CA VAL A 150 5.81 17.44 14.48
C VAL A 150 6.56 18.21 15.54
#